data_4d831971f85a1434e312f51429944222
#
_entry.id   4d831971f85a1434e312f51429944222
#
_cell.length_a   1.000
_cell.length_b   1.000
_cell.length_c   1.000
_cell.angle_alpha   90.00
_cell.angle_beta   90.00
_cell.angle_gamma   90.00
#
_symmetry.space_group_name_H-M   'P 1'
#
loop_
_entity.id
_entity.type
_entity.pdbx_description
1 polymer ?
#
loop_
_entity_poly.entity_id
_entity_poly.type
_entity_poly.pdbx_seq_one_letter_code
_entity_poly.pdbx_strand_id
1 'polypeptide(L)'
;MAKKQLVLVLTEPTEGEADEFNRYYEDLHLDEVLQTTGWKTAQRYQLVEQAGQECPLPYLAVYEAESVEGKSAIARMNETRSQRQQSGALNRRTAGAWIFEAIGPEHKKER
;
A
#
# COMPACT_ATOMS: atom_id res chain seq x y z
N MET A 1 -7.45 -4.96 -22.08
CA MET A 1 -6.36 -3.99 -21.87
C MET A 1 -6.10 -3.83 -20.37
N ALA A 2 -4.83 -3.69 -20.05
CA ALA A 2 -4.47 -3.46 -18.64
C ALA A 2 -4.94 -2.08 -18.19
N LYS A 3 -5.48 -1.99 -16.99
CA LYS A 3 -5.91 -0.74 -16.38
C LYS A 3 -5.03 -0.44 -15.17
N LYS A 4 -4.82 0.83 -14.93
CA LYS A 4 -4.09 1.26 -13.74
C LYS A 4 -4.88 0.90 -12.49
N GLN A 5 -4.21 0.25 -11.56
CA GLN A 5 -4.77 -0.05 -10.23
C GLN A 5 -3.91 0.59 -9.16
N LEU A 6 -4.56 1.05 -8.11
CA LEU A 6 -3.88 1.50 -6.90
C LEU A 6 -4.16 0.50 -5.80
N VAL A 7 -3.10 0.04 -5.17
CA VAL A 7 -3.19 -0.81 -3.99
C VAL A 7 -2.98 0.12 -2.79
N LEU A 8 -4.03 0.31 -2.00
CA LEU A 8 -4.01 1.20 -0.85
C LEU A 8 -3.94 0.35 0.42
N VAL A 9 -2.86 0.52 1.19
CA VAL A 9 -2.65 -0.25 2.40
C VAL A 9 -2.60 0.71 3.58
N LEU A 10 -3.61 0.66 4.44
CA LEU A 10 -3.65 1.45 5.67
C LEU A 10 -3.09 0.63 6.82
N THR A 11 -2.19 1.24 7.58
CA THR A 11 -1.50 0.57 8.68
C THR A 11 -1.21 1.53 9.83
N GLU A 12 -0.80 0.95 10.96
CA GLU A 12 -0.28 1.68 12.10
C GLU A 12 0.83 0.85 12.74
N PRO A 13 1.75 1.50 13.47
CA PRO A 13 2.76 0.75 14.21
C PRO A 13 2.16 0.03 15.41
N THR A 14 2.82 -1.04 15.82
CA THR A 14 2.59 -1.63 17.12
C THR A 14 2.93 -0.56 18.17
N GLU A 15 2.18 -0.52 19.27
CA GLU A 15 2.38 0.49 20.29
C GLU A 15 3.84 0.57 20.75
N GLY A 16 4.38 1.78 20.73
CA GLY A 16 5.78 2.04 21.13
C GLY A 16 6.82 1.75 20.07
N GLU A 17 6.42 1.29 18.86
CA GLU A 17 7.36 0.87 17.84
C GLU A 17 7.29 1.70 16.56
N ALA A 18 6.92 2.98 16.68
CA ALA A 18 6.78 3.85 15.52
C ALA A 18 8.08 4.02 14.72
N ASP A 19 9.21 4.17 15.39
CA ASP A 19 10.49 4.36 14.70
C ASP A 19 10.89 3.13 13.92
N GLU A 20 10.77 1.96 14.52
CA GLU A 20 11.06 0.69 13.85
C GLU A 20 10.10 0.43 12.69
N PHE A 21 8.81 0.74 12.88
CA PHE A 21 7.79 0.62 11.84
C PHE A 21 8.14 1.47 10.61
N ASN A 22 8.52 2.73 10.83
CA ASN A 22 8.87 3.63 9.74
C ASN A 22 10.14 3.19 9.03
N ARG A 23 11.14 2.74 9.78
CA ARG A 23 12.39 2.22 9.22
C ARG A 23 12.15 0.97 8.40
N TYR A 24 11.36 0.04 8.92
CA TYR A 24 11.01 -1.20 8.22
C TYR A 24 10.37 -0.90 6.86
N TYR A 25 9.39 0.02 6.84
CA TYR A 25 8.72 0.37 5.59
C TYR A 25 9.64 1.04 4.59
N GLU A 26 10.35 2.09 5.02
CA GLU A 26 11.16 2.90 4.09
C GLU A 26 12.43 2.18 3.64
N ASP A 27 13.08 1.48 4.53
CA ASP A 27 14.39 0.88 4.21
C ASP A 27 14.28 -0.50 3.57
N LEU A 28 13.15 -1.17 3.70
CA LEU A 28 13.03 -2.55 3.26
C LEU A 28 11.71 -2.89 2.57
N HIS A 29 10.59 -2.68 3.27
CA HIS A 29 9.32 -3.29 2.90
C HIS A 29 8.78 -2.81 1.54
N LEU A 30 8.82 -1.50 1.27
CA LEU A 30 8.31 -0.98 -0.01
C LEU A 30 9.03 -1.62 -1.18
N ASP A 31 10.36 -1.70 -1.12
CA ASP A 31 11.15 -2.29 -2.20
C ASP A 31 10.90 -3.79 -2.32
N GLU A 32 10.77 -4.49 -1.20
CA GLU A 32 10.47 -5.92 -1.24
C GLU A 32 9.10 -6.20 -1.87
N VAL A 33 8.12 -5.36 -1.56
CA VAL A 33 6.79 -5.52 -2.18
C VAL A 33 6.90 -5.36 -3.69
N LEU A 34 7.60 -4.32 -4.16
CA LEU A 34 7.75 -4.11 -5.60
C LEU A 34 8.46 -5.26 -6.29
N GLN A 35 9.54 -5.77 -5.68
CA GLN A 35 10.31 -6.86 -6.27
C GLN A 35 9.54 -8.17 -6.30
N THR A 36 8.77 -8.48 -5.27
CA THR A 36 8.06 -9.75 -5.19
C THR A 36 6.76 -9.74 -5.97
N THR A 37 6.09 -8.61 -6.10
CA THR A 37 4.82 -8.51 -6.84
C THR A 37 4.99 -8.11 -8.29
N GLY A 38 6.06 -7.37 -8.61
CA GLY A 38 6.24 -6.79 -9.94
C GLY A 38 5.46 -5.49 -10.14
N TRP A 39 4.90 -4.92 -9.08
CA TRP A 39 4.21 -3.64 -9.17
C TRP A 39 5.19 -2.51 -9.49
N LYS A 40 4.67 -1.36 -9.96
CA LYS A 40 5.50 -0.32 -10.57
C LYS A 40 6.13 0.65 -9.60
N THR A 41 5.33 1.20 -8.67
CA THR A 41 5.78 2.24 -7.76
C THR A 41 5.20 2.02 -6.38
N ALA A 42 5.86 2.60 -5.38
CA ALA A 42 5.41 2.56 -4.01
C ALA A 42 5.75 3.88 -3.33
N GLN A 43 4.83 4.40 -2.54
CA GLN A 43 5.06 5.61 -1.76
C GLN A 43 4.20 5.60 -0.51
N ARG A 44 4.75 6.10 0.58
CA ARG A 44 4.03 6.18 1.85
C ARG A 44 3.53 7.59 2.10
N TYR A 45 2.42 7.66 2.82
CA TYR A 45 1.78 8.91 3.21
C TYR A 45 1.35 8.83 4.67
N GLN A 46 1.39 9.95 5.36
CA GLN A 46 0.89 10.06 6.72
C GLN A 46 -0.34 10.96 6.73
N LEU A 47 -1.36 10.55 7.47
CA LEU A 47 -2.56 11.37 7.63
C LEU A 47 -2.19 12.69 8.31
N VAL A 48 -2.53 13.81 7.70
CA VAL A 48 -2.24 15.14 8.26
C VAL A 48 -3.51 15.95 8.51
N GLU A 49 -4.61 15.60 7.85
CA GLU A 49 -5.85 16.35 7.95
C GLU A 49 -7.00 15.50 7.45
N GLN A 50 -8.18 15.70 8.02
CA GLN A 50 -9.35 14.95 7.57
C GLN A 50 -10.62 15.78 7.72
N ALA A 51 -11.62 15.40 6.94
CA ALA A 51 -12.96 15.97 7.00
C ALA A 51 -13.96 14.85 6.73
N GLY A 52 -15.14 14.95 7.32
CA GLY A 52 -16.18 13.93 7.16
C GLY A 52 -15.90 12.72 8.04
N GLN A 53 -15.95 11.53 7.45
CA GLN A 53 -15.72 10.28 8.17
C GLN A 53 -14.28 10.18 8.66
N GLU A 54 -14.12 9.65 9.87
CA GLU A 54 -12.79 9.44 10.44
C GLU A 54 -12.00 8.41 9.64
N CYS A 55 -10.76 8.74 9.29
CA CYS A 55 -9.86 7.79 8.66
C CYS A 55 -9.39 6.79 9.73
N PRO A 56 -9.54 5.49 9.48
CA PRO A 56 -9.31 4.50 10.54
C PRO A 56 -7.85 4.36 10.98
N LEU A 57 -6.88 4.65 10.11
CA LEU A 57 -5.46 4.44 10.42
C LEU A 57 -4.62 5.59 9.88
N PRO A 58 -3.47 5.86 10.54
CA PRO A 58 -2.70 7.07 10.23
C PRO A 58 -1.69 6.97 9.09
N TYR A 59 -1.34 5.76 8.64
CA TYR A 59 -0.33 5.60 7.59
C TYR A 59 -0.89 4.87 6.39
N LEU A 60 -0.55 5.37 5.21
CA LEU A 60 -1.00 4.83 3.94
C LEU A 60 0.20 4.51 3.06
N ALA A 61 0.26 3.29 2.53
CA ALA A 61 1.18 2.95 1.47
C ALA A 61 0.36 2.81 0.18
N VAL A 62 0.80 3.47 -0.88
CA VAL A 62 0.15 3.41 -2.19
C VAL A 62 1.09 2.74 -3.18
N TYR A 63 0.63 1.64 -3.77
CA TYR A 63 1.37 0.98 -4.84
C TYR A 63 0.61 1.15 -6.14
N GLU A 64 1.33 1.41 -7.21
CA GLU A 64 0.73 1.42 -8.54
C GLU A 64 0.99 0.09 -9.22
N ALA A 65 -0.07 -0.51 -9.76
CA ALA A 65 -0.03 -1.79 -10.45
C ALA A 65 -0.86 -1.68 -11.74
N GLU A 66 -0.75 -2.68 -12.58
CA GLU A 66 -1.64 -2.82 -13.72
C GLU A 66 -2.53 -4.04 -13.49
N SER A 67 -3.80 -3.90 -13.86
CA SER A 67 -4.72 -5.04 -13.80
C SER A 67 -4.25 -6.13 -14.78
N VAL A 68 -4.40 -7.38 -14.36
CA VAL A 68 -4.17 -8.52 -15.22
C VAL A 68 -5.46 -9.33 -15.22
N GLU A 69 -5.99 -9.60 -16.41
CA GLU A 69 -7.25 -10.31 -16.55
C GLU A 69 -7.21 -11.66 -15.80
N GLY A 70 -8.23 -11.91 -15.01
CA GLY A 70 -8.32 -13.12 -14.20
C GLY A 70 -7.39 -13.17 -13.00
N LYS A 71 -6.70 -12.07 -12.67
CA LYS A 71 -5.76 -12.01 -11.55
C LYS A 71 -6.20 -10.99 -10.51
N SER A 72 -5.92 -11.27 -9.26
CA SER A 72 -6.24 -10.40 -8.13
C SER A 72 -4.96 -9.83 -7.55
N ALA A 73 -4.92 -8.50 -7.35
CA ALA A 73 -3.79 -7.85 -6.68
C ALA A 73 -3.66 -8.33 -5.24
N ILE A 74 -4.79 -8.52 -4.54
CA ILE A 74 -4.78 -9.05 -3.18
C ILE A 74 -4.19 -10.47 -3.16
N ALA A 75 -4.61 -11.33 -4.11
CA ALA A 75 -4.07 -12.68 -4.20
C ALA A 75 -2.56 -12.64 -4.48
N ARG A 76 -2.12 -11.74 -5.36
CA ARG A 76 -0.69 -11.60 -5.66
C ARG A 76 0.11 -11.20 -4.43
N MET A 77 -0.43 -10.26 -3.65
CA MET A 77 0.20 -9.83 -2.41
C MET A 77 0.31 -10.99 -1.42
N ASN A 78 -0.75 -11.77 -1.28
CA ASN A 78 -0.80 -12.87 -0.33
C ASN A 78 0.12 -14.03 -0.74
N GLU A 79 0.11 -14.41 -2.02
CA GLU A 79 0.92 -15.55 -2.48
C GLU A 79 2.43 -15.25 -2.48
N THR A 80 2.82 -13.97 -2.52
CA THR A 80 4.23 -13.58 -2.47
C THR A 80 4.72 -13.21 -1.07
N ARG A 81 3.82 -13.21 -0.09
CA ARG A 81 4.12 -12.74 1.26
C ARG A 81 5.31 -13.45 1.91
N SER A 82 5.43 -14.75 1.71
CA SER A 82 6.52 -15.54 2.31
C SER A 82 7.90 -15.13 1.77
N GLN A 83 7.94 -14.41 0.67
CA GLN A 83 9.19 -13.94 0.06
C GLN A 83 9.68 -12.62 0.66
N ARG A 84 8.94 -12.04 1.58
CA ARG A 84 9.27 -10.76 2.21
C ARG A 84 9.49 -10.94 3.69
N GLN A 85 10.41 -10.15 4.24
CA GLN A 85 10.62 -10.09 5.69
C GLN A 85 9.42 -9.44 6.36
N GLN A 86 9.07 -9.96 7.52
CA GLN A 86 7.97 -9.43 8.31
C GLN A 86 8.53 -8.73 9.53
N SER A 87 7.79 -7.76 10.06
CA SER A 87 8.19 -7.03 11.26
C SER A 87 7.05 -7.00 12.27
N GLY A 88 7.36 -7.24 13.53
CA GLY A 88 6.38 -7.10 14.63
C GLY A 88 6.02 -5.65 14.90
N ALA A 89 6.77 -4.68 14.34
CA ALA A 89 6.47 -3.26 14.50
C ALA A 89 5.21 -2.83 13.74
N LEU A 90 4.81 -3.59 12.72
CA LEU A 90 3.57 -3.36 11.98
C LEU A 90 2.43 -4.10 12.67
N ASN A 91 1.38 -3.38 13.05
CA ASN A 91 0.21 -3.98 13.67
C ASN A 91 -0.67 -4.64 12.61
N ARG A 92 -0.58 -5.97 12.50
CA ARG A 92 -1.32 -6.73 11.49
C ARG A 92 -2.80 -6.87 11.79
N ARG A 93 -3.20 -6.68 13.04
CA ARG A 93 -4.60 -6.86 13.45
C ARG A 93 -5.51 -5.78 12.87
N THR A 94 -4.95 -4.58 12.67
CA THR A 94 -5.73 -3.44 12.19
C THR A 94 -5.46 -3.11 10.74
N ALA A 95 -4.42 -3.67 10.12
CA ALA A 95 -4.04 -3.38 8.75
C ALA A 95 -5.12 -3.80 7.76
N GLY A 96 -5.29 -3.01 6.70
CA GLY A 96 -6.24 -3.34 5.64
C GLY A 96 -5.70 -2.91 4.29
N ALA A 97 -6.21 -3.53 3.24
CA ALA A 97 -5.81 -3.22 1.88
C ALA A 97 -7.04 -3.12 0.98
N TRP A 98 -7.02 -2.15 0.10
CA TRP A 98 -8.11 -1.89 -0.85
C TRP A 98 -7.50 -1.67 -2.23
N ILE A 99 -8.14 -2.23 -3.25
CA ILE A 99 -7.70 -2.08 -4.62
C ILE A 99 -8.69 -1.18 -5.35
N PHE A 100 -8.18 -0.10 -5.92
CA PHE A 100 -9.00 0.82 -6.72
C PHE A 100 -8.49 0.80 -8.15
N GLU A 101 -9.39 0.76 -9.11
CA GLU A 101 -9.04 0.68 -10.52
C GLU A 101 -9.48 1.96 -11.22
N ALA A 102 -8.65 2.48 -12.10
CA ALA A 102 -8.96 3.69 -12.85
C ALA A 102 -10.19 3.45 -13.74
N ILE A 103 -11.13 4.38 -13.70
CA ILE A 103 -12.35 4.30 -14.51
C ILE A 103 -12.42 5.35 -15.61
N GLY A 104 -11.37 6.18 -15.70
CA GLY A 104 -11.28 7.22 -16.70
C GLY A 104 -9.84 7.73 -16.78
N PRO A 105 -9.56 8.68 -17.69
CA PRO A 105 -8.20 9.23 -17.81
C PRO A 105 -7.86 10.13 -16.65
N GLU A 106 -6.58 10.29 -16.40
CA GLU A 106 -6.10 11.27 -15.44
C GLU A 106 -6.36 12.68 -15.98
N HIS A 107 -6.95 13.54 -15.15
CA HIS A 107 -7.14 14.95 -15.48
C HIS A 107 -5.99 15.76 -14.91
N LYS A 108 -5.47 16.69 -15.69
CA LYS A 108 -4.40 17.57 -15.24
C LYS A 108 -4.85 19.01 -15.33
N LYS A 109 -4.44 19.80 -14.36
CA LYS A 109 -4.72 21.23 -14.41
C LYS A 109 -3.96 21.84 -15.59
N GLU A 110 -4.67 22.65 -16.39
CA GLU A 110 -4.05 23.46 -17.42
C GLU A 110 -3.55 24.73 -16.77
N ARG A 111 -2.28 24.92 -16.70
CA ARG A 111 -1.59 26.11 -16.18
C ARG A 111 -2.20 26.81 -14.96
#